data_3c385b9e27ea99fed2d81b2d1879a4ee
#
_entry.id   3c385b9e27ea99fed2d81b2d1879a4ee
#
_cell.length_a   1.000
_cell.length_b   1.000
_cell.length_c   1.000
_cell.angle_alpha   90.00
_cell.angle_beta   90.00
_cell.angle_gamma   90.00
#
_symmetry.space_group_name_H-M   'P 1'
#
loop_
_entity.id
_entity.type
_entity.pdbx_description
1 polymer ?
#
loop_
_entity_poly.entity_id
_entity_poly.type
_entity_poly.pdbx_seq_one_letter_code
_entity_poly.pdbx_strand_id
1 'polypeptide(L)'
;MFIRHPPERVLSAYRNKIEHPLITNPIEQSIWDEVRYTVLNSYRIKFNNKIAKGKVNVYPTFAEFLHFLYDSDPVAMNEHYKPMVELCQPCAIHYDFIGNFATLRSHADAVLSFLQINSTVFWDKGKHGNNPTTSYIKKYYTNLQPIDFQRLEEQFADDIGFYKYLFPFDNDGGYREVRKEY
;
A
#
# COMPACT_ATOMS: atom_id res chain seq x y z
N MET A 1 12.62 11.92 -0.05
CA MET A 1 11.72 10.76 0.06
C MET A 1 10.28 11.21 -0.22
N PHE A 2 9.42 10.33 -0.80
CA PHE A 2 7.96 10.56 -0.88
C PHE A 2 7.24 9.49 -0.08
N ILE A 3 6.23 9.89 0.68
CA ILE A 3 5.43 8.98 1.49
C ILE A 3 3.95 9.08 1.15
N ARG A 4 3.21 8.00 1.41
CA ARG A 4 1.77 7.88 1.18
C ARG A 4 1.09 7.49 2.49
N HIS A 5 -0.17 7.91 2.66
CA HIS A 5 -0.98 7.44 3.79
C HIS A 5 -0.97 5.90 3.86
N PRO A 6 -0.63 5.28 5.03
CA PRO A 6 -0.36 3.85 5.11
C PRO A 6 -1.51 2.95 4.63
N PRO A 7 -2.78 3.12 5.05
CA PRO A 7 -3.91 2.40 4.48
C PRO A 7 -4.02 2.52 2.94
N GLU A 8 -3.79 3.70 2.38
CA GLU A 8 -3.80 3.88 0.94
C GLU A 8 -2.65 3.13 0.25
N ARG A 9 -1.48 3.10 0.88
CA ARG A 9 -0.32 2.35 0.38
C ARG A 9 -0.58 0.85 0.36
N VAL A 10 -1.15 0.30 1.44
CA VAL A 10 -1.55 -1.11 1.55
C VAL A 10 -2.57 -1.48 0.49
N LEU A 11 -3.61 -0.67 0.30
CA LEU A 11 -4.58 -0.88 -0.77
C LEU A 11 -3.96 -0.81 -2.17
N SER A 12 -3.02 0.11 -2.38
CA SER A 12 -2.30 0.23 -3.65
C SER A 12 -1.47 -1.02 -3.95
N ALA A 13 -0.78 -1.57 -2.95
CA ALA A 13 -0.02 -2.82 -3.08
C ALA A 13 -0.94 -4.00 -3.42
N TYR A 14 -2.04 -4.15 -2.70
CA TYR A 14 -3.04 -5.18 -2.96
C TYR A 14 -3.57 -5.11 -4.41
N ARG A 15 -4.04 -3.95 -4.85
CA ARG A 15 -4.60 -3.78 -6.19
C ARG A 15 -3.59 -4.01 -7.30
N ASN A 16 -2.34 -3.64 -7.08
CA ASN A 16 -1.29 -3.75 -8.09
C ASN A 16 -0.69 -5.16 -8.18
N LYS A 17 -0.55 -5.85 -7.06
CA LYS A 17 0.22 -7.09 -6.97
C LYS A 17 -0.62 -8.33 -6.67
N ILE A 18 -1.77 -8.18 -6.01
CA ILE A 18 -2.55 -9.30 -5.47
C ILE A 18 -3.87 -9.48 -6.22
N GLU A 19 -4.68 -8.42 -6.38
CA GLU A 19 -6.03 -8.53 -6.92
C GLU A 19 -6.08 -9.01 -8.38
N HIS A 20 -5.57 -8.19 -9.31
CA HIS A 20 -5.54 -8.49 -10.75
C HIS A 20 -4.33 -7.81 -11.41
N PRO A 21 -3.12 -8.27 -11.12
CA PRO A 21 -1.95 -7.60 -11.65
C PRO A 21 -1.84 -7.78 -13.17
N LEU A 22 -1.66 -6.70 -13.87
CA LEU A 22 -1.24 -6.68 -15.26
C LEU A 22 0.28 -6.88 -15.33
N ILE A 23 0.74 -8.06 -14.94
CA ILE A 23 2.16 -8.40 -14.96
C ILE A 23 2.46 -9.09 -16.27
N THR A 24 3.30 -8.48 -17.09
CA THR A 24 3.70 -9.01 -18.40
C THR A 24 4.99 -9.84 -18.32
N ASN A 25 5.80 -9.62 -17.28
CA ASN A 25 7.03 -10.36 -17.07
C ASN A 25 6.73 -11.73 -16.41
N PRO A 26 7.07 -12.87 -17.04
CA PRO A 26 6.75 -14.20 -16.50
C PRO A 26 7.42 -14.51 -15.15
N ILE A 27 8.61 -13.97 -14.90
CA ILE A 27 9.34 -14.17 -13.62
C ILE A 27 8.61 -13.41 -12.52
N GLU A 28 8.29 -12.15 -12.75
CA GLU A 28 7.53 -11.34 -11.81
C GLU A 28 6.13 -11.95 -11.55
N GLN A 29 5.47 -12.45 -12.60
CA GLN A 29 4.20 -13.17 -12.46
C GLN A 29 4.32 -14.36 -11.53
N SER A 30 5.37 -15.19 -11.69
CA SER A 30 5.58 -16.38 -10.85
C SER A 30 5.80 -16.02 -9.38
N ILE A 31 6.55 -14.95 -9.10
CA ILE A 31 6.77 -14.46 -7.74
C ILE A 31 5.44 -14.05 -7.09
N TRP A 32 4.62 -13.28 -7.79
CA TRP A 32 3.35 -12.81 -7.24
C TRP A 32 2.30 -13.91 -7.18
N ASP A 33 2.34 -14.93 -8.04
CA ASP A 33 1.50 -16.12 -7.93
C ASP A 33 1.84 -16.91 -6.65
N GLU A 34 3.11 -17.01 -6.28
CA GLU A 34 3.52 -17.63 -5.02
C GLU A 34 3.06 -16.83 -3.81
N VAL A 35 3.16 -15.50 -3.85
CA VAL A 35 2.64 -14.64 -2.77
C VAL A 35 1.13 -14.80 -2.64
N ARG A 36 0.37 -14.77 -3.73
CA ARG A 36 -1.10 -15.00 -3.72
C ARG A 36 -1.46 -16.38 -3.16
N TYR A 37 -0.71 -17.41 -3.55
CA TYR A 37 -0.88 -18.75 -3.02
C TYR A 37 -0.64 -18.78 -1.51
N THR A 38 0.39 -18.08 -1.02
CA THR A 38 0.70 -17.98 0.41
C THR A 38 -0.43 -17.27 1.17
N VAL A 39 -0.94 -16.15 0.65
CA VAL A 39 -2.09 -15.44 1.23
C VAL A 39 -3.32 -16.34 1.33
N LEU A 40 -3.66 -17.05 0.24
CA LEU A 40 -4.81 -17.95 0.22
C LEU A 40 -4.64 -19.12 1.19
N ASN A 41 -3.43 -19.68 1.29
CA ASN A 41 -3.14 -20.79 2.20
C ASN A 41 -3.20 -20.35 3.67
N SER A 42 -2.63 -19.21 4.02
CA SER A 42 -2.64 -18.73 5.40
C SER A 42 -4.06 -18.51 5.92
N TYR A 43 -4.98 -18.10 5.04
CA TYR A 43 -6.38 -17.84 5.41
C TYR A 43 -7.29 -19.07 5.22
N ARG A 44 -7.22 -19.78 4.07
CA ARG A 44 -8.16 -20.85 3.70
C ARG A 44 -7.77 -22.23 4.20
N ILE A 45 -6.51 -22.50 4.51
CA ILE A 45 -6.10 -23.79 5.12
C ILE A 45 -6.71 -23.97 6.52
N LYS A 46 -6.94 -22.89 7.25
CA LYS A 46 -7.73 -22.93 8.49
C LYS A 46 -9.17 -23.45 8.28
N PHE A 47 -9.65 -23.48 7.02
CA PHE A 47 -10.98 -23.92 6.61
C PHE A 47 -11.02 -25.20 5.74
N ASN A 48 -9.98 -26.03 5.77
CA ASN A 48 -9.94 -27.37 5.10
C ASN A 48 -9.97 -27.39 3.55
N ASN A 49 -9.66 -26.31 2.85
CA ASN A 49 -9.57 -26.34 1.40
C ASN A 49 -8.12 -26.35 0.92
N LYS A 50 -7.58 -27.52 0.56
CA LYS A 50 -6.31 -27.65 -0.15
C LYS A 50 -6.40 -26.98 -1.52
N ILE A 51 -5.79 -25.81 -1.67
CA ILE A 51 -5.59 -25.20 -2.98
C ILE A 51 -4.41 -25.92 -3.62
N ALA A 52 -4.64 -26.63 -4.73
CA ALA A 52 -3.57 -27.31 -5.45
C ALA A 52 -2.56 -26.30 -6.01
N LYS A 53 -1.26 -26.57 -5.85
CA LYS A 53 -0.20 -25.81 -6.52
C LYS A 53 -0.41 -25.96 -8.04
N GLY A 54 -0.69 -24.87 -8.71
CA GLY A 54 -0.83 -24.81 -10.16
C GLY A 54 -2.04 -24.00 -10.58
N LYS A 55 -1.83 -22.93 -11.31
CA LYS A 55 -2.81 -21.98 -11.89
C LYS A 55 -3.97 -21.65 -10.95
N VAL A 56 -3.67 -20.79 -9.97
CA VAL A 56 -4.69 -20.26 -9.06
C VAL A 56 -5.55 -19.25 -9.85
N ASN A 57 -6.69 -19.68 -10.36
CA ASN A 57 -7.70 -18.78 -10.93
C ASN A 57 -8.50 -18.01 -9.86
N VAL A 58 -8.10 -18.14 -8.59
CA VAL A 58 -8.77 -17.51 -7.45
C VAL A 58 -7.80 -16.53 -6.82
N TYR A 59 -8.18 -15.26 -6.84
CA TYR A 59 -7.39 -14.21 -6.21
C TYR A 59 -7.81 -14.01 -4.75
N PRO A 60 -6.88 -13.68 -3.84
CA PRO A 60 -7.22 -13.29 -2.48
C PRO A 60 -8.10 -12.05 -2.46
N THR A 61 -9.06 -12.00 -1.54
CA THR A 61 -9.79 -10.76 -1.23
C THR A 61 -8.90 -9.80 -0.46
N PHE A 62 -9.32 -8.52 -0.36
CA PHE A 62 -8.58 -7.52 0.41
C PHE A 62 -8.51 -7.88 1.90
N ALA A 63 -9.60 -8.40 2.47
CA ALA A 63 -9.61 -8.88 3.85
C ALA A 63 -8.62 -10.03 4.07
N GLU A 64 -8.58 -11.04 3.17
CA GLU A 64 -7.61 -12.14 3.24
C GLU A 64 -6.16 -11.63 3.18
N PHE A 65 -5.89 -10.64 2.35
CA PHE A 65 -4.58 -10.01 2.28
C PHE A 65 -4.22 -9.27 3.57
N LEU A 66 -5.16 -8.54 4.16
CA LEU A 66 -4.95 -7.88 5.45
C LEU A 66 -4.64 -8.91 6.55
N HIS A 67 -5.40 -9.99 6.63
CA HIS A 67 -5.12 -11.08 7.58
C HIS A 67 -3.71 -11.67 7.41
N PHE A 68 -3.27 -11.85 6.16
CA PHE A 68 -1.90 -12.28 5.88
C PHE A 68 -0.88 -11.26 6.39
N LEU A 69 -1.12 -9.96 6.22
CA LEU A 69 -0.23 -8.92 6.74
C LEU A 69 -0.12 -8.96 8.27
N TYR A 70 -1.23 -9.16 8.98
CA TYR A 70 -1.24 -9.19 10.45
C TYR A 70 -0.42 -10.36 11.03
N ASP A 71 -0.39 -11.47 10.32
CA ASP A 71 0.37 -12.66 10.73
C ASP A 71 1.84 -12.61 10.23
N SER A 72 2.22 -11.58 9.49
CA SER A 72 3.56 -11.44 8.90
C SER A 72 4.47 -10.60 9.79
N ASP A 73 5.73 -11.02 9.91
CA ASP A 73 6.78 -10.21 10.52
C ASP A 73 7.05 -8.96 9.66
N PRO A 74 6.88 -7.73 10.19
CA PRO A 74 7.12 -6.49 9.46
C PRO A 74 8.49 -6.43 8.78
N VAL A 75 9.53 -6.98 9.41
CA VAL A 75 10.89 -6.99 8.86
C VAL A 75 11.00 -7.89 7.63
N ALA A 76 10.26 -9.01 7.60
CA ALA A 76 10.27 -9.97 6.51
C ALA A 76 9.28 -9.64 5.38
N MET A 77 8.42 -8.64 5.55
CA MET A 77 7.45 -8.24 4.52
C MET A 77 8.13 -7.79 3.23
N ASN A 78 7.43 -8.00 2.11
CA ASN A 78 7.85 -7.45 0.81
C ASN A 78 7.76 -5.91 0.81
N GLU A 79 8.68 -5.24 0.12
CA GLU A 79 8.83 -3.78 0.10
C GLU A 79 7.56 -3.03 -0.37
N HIS A 80 6.68 -3.66 -1.12
CA HIS A 80 5.46 -3.03 -1.60
C HIS A 80 4.44 -2.75 -0.48
N TYR A 81 4.47 -3.55 0.60
CA TYR A 81 3.55 -3.42 1.75
C TYR A 81 4.24 -3.44 3.12
N LYS A 82 5.57 -3.55 3.19
CA LYS A 82 6.36 -3.37 4.41
C LYS A 82 6.10 -1.98 5.02
N PRO A 83 5.99 -1.83 6.36
CA PRO A 83 5.95 -0.52 6.99
C PRO A 83 7.05 0.40 6.47
N MET A 84 6.72 1.65 6.24
CA MET A 84 7.65 2.61 5.62
C MET A 84 8.78 2.98 6.58
N VAL A 85 8.50 3.03 7.88
CA VAL A 85 9.52 3.27 8.91
C VAL A 85 10.59 2.18 8.89
N GLU A 86 10.21 0.91 8.64
CA GLU A 86 11.15 -0.20 8.47
C GLU A 86 11.89 -0.14 7.12
N LEU A 87 11.20 0.25 6.06
CA LEU A 87 11.77 0.30 4.73
C LEU A 87 12.72 1.49 4.53
N CYS A 88 12.33 2.65 5.00
CA CYS A 88 13.03 3.92 4.75
C CYS A 88 13.85 4.43 5.94
N GLN A 89 13.64 3.86 7.13
CA GLN A 89 14.36 4.18 8.37
C GLN A 89 14.52 5.70 8.62
N PRO A 90 13.44 6.49 8.65
CA PRO A 90 13.50 7.94 8.73
C PRO A 90 14.10 8.47 10.04
N CYS A 91 14.19 7.63 11.07
CA CYS A 91 14.88 7.97 12.32
C CYS A 91 16.41 7.81 12.23
N ALA A 92 16.90 7.02 11.29
CA ALA A 92 18.34 6.75 11.08
C ALA A 92 18.90 7.51 9.89
N ILE A 93 18.08 7.74 8.85
CA ILE A 93 18.48 8.41 7.62
C ILE A 93 17.93 9.84 7.63
N HIS A 94 18.82 10.83 7.52
CA HIS A 94 18.42 12.22 7.35
C HIS A 94 17.97 12.47 5.90
N TYR A 95 16.70 12.83 5.72
CA TYR A 95 16.12 13.19 4.43
C TYR A 95 15.98 14.70 4.32
N ASP A 96 16.65 15.33 3.34
CA ASP A 96 16.54 16.77 3.08
C ASP A 96 15.13 17.19 2.68
N PHE A 97 14.34 16.26 2.15
CA PHE A 97 12.97 16.51 1.75
C PHE A 97 12.09 15.26 1.92
N ILE A 98 10.91 15.46 2.52
CA ILE A 98 9.87 14.43 2.62
C ILE A 98 8.57 14.99 2.01
N GLY A 99 8.15 14.43 0.87
CA GLY A 99 6.96 14.84 0.14
C GLY A 99 5.76 13.90 0.38
N ASN A 100 4.57 14.46 0.26
CA ASN A 100 3.33 13.70 0.28
C ASN A 100 2.99 13.18 -1.13
N PHE A 101 2.70 11.89 -1.25
CA PHE A 101 2.30 11.28 -2.51
C PHE A 101 0.93 11.78 -3.01
N ALA A 102 0.03 12.18 -2.11
CA ALA A 102 -1.27 12.76 -2.48
C ALA A 102 -1.12 14.07 -3.27
N THR A 103 -0.06 14.82 -2.97
CA THR A 103 0.31 16.07 -3.64
C THR A 103 1.64 15.94 -4.40
N LEU A 104 1.90 14.75 -4.93
CA LEU A 104 3.18 14.37 -5.55
C LEU A 104 3.70 15.44 -6.52
N ARG A 105 2.82 15.94 -7.40
CA ARG A 105 3.24 16.89 -8.43
C ARG A 105 3.78 18.18 -7.82
N SER A 106 3.00 18.83 -6.95
CA SER A 106 3.40 20.11 -6.35
C SER A 106 4.66 19.98 -5.49
N HIS A 107 4.78 18.87 -4.75
CA HIS A 107 5.98 18.60 -3.95
C HIS A 107 7.21 18.29 -4.82
N ALA A 108 7.03 17.57 -5.92
CA ALA A 108 8.11 17.31 -6.86
C ALA A 108 8.54 18.56 -7.59
N ASP A 109 7.60 19.40 -8.03
CA ASP A 109 7.91 20.69 -8.65
C ASP A 109 8.68 21.61 -7.69
N ALA A 110 8.32 21.59 -6.40
CA ALA A 110 9.05 22.33 -5.37
C ALA A 110 10.50 21.84 -5.21
N VAL A 111 10.73 20.51 -5.17
CA VAL A 111 12.07 19.92 -5.09
C VAL A 111 12.90 20.27 -6.33
N LEU A 112 12.32 20.13 -7.52
CA LEU A 112 13.01 20.45 -8.78
C LEU A 112 13.39 21.93 -8.85
N SER A 113 12.49 22.81 -8.40
CA SER A 113 12.76 24.24 -8.31
C SER A 113 13.89 24.55 -7.32
N PHE A 114 13.87 23.92 -6.14
CA PHE A 114 14.94 24.06 -5.15
C PHE A 114 16.30 23.61 -5.69
N LEU A 115 16.32 22.51 -6.47
CA LEU A 115 17.53 22.00 -7.12
C LEU A 115 17.88 22.73 -8.42
N GLN A 116 17.14 23.79 -8.79
CA GLN A 116 17.31 24.54 -10.03
C GLN A 116 17.23 23.68 -11.30
N ILE A 117 16.46 22.59 -11.25
CA ILE A 117 16.23 21.70 -12.37
C ILE A 117 14.94 22.12 -13.08
N ASN A 118 14.99 22.29 -14.40
CA ASN A 118 13.83 22.68 -15.19
C ASN A 118 12.78 21.54 -15.19
N SER A 119 11.61 21.77 -14.58
CA SER A 119 10.53 20.79 -14.37
C SER A 119 9.83 20.35 -15.67
N THR A 120 10.02 21.05 -16.79
CA THR A 120 9.32 20.74 -18.06
C THR A 120 9.74 19.42 -18.69
N VAL A 121 10.85 18.83 -18.24
CA VAL A 121 11.48 17.66 -18.86
C VAL A 121 11.00 16.32 -18.24
N PHE A 122 10.42 16.29 -17.02
CA PHE A 122 10.38 15.06 -16.23
C PHE A 122 9.02 14.44 -15.96
N TRP A 123 7.92 15.08 -16.29
CA TRP A 123 6.61 14.51 -15.97
C TRP A 123 5.89 13.96 -17.21
N ASP A 124 6.09 12.67 -17.47
CA ASP A 124 5.21 11.94 -18.39
C ASP A 124 3.80 11.85 -17.79
N LYS A 125 2.87 12.61 -18.37
CA LYS A 125 1.46 12.69 -17.92
C LYS A 125 0.70 11.38 -18.11
N GLY A 126 1.32 10.31 -18.65
CA GLY A 126 0.59 9.23 -19.28
C GLY A 126 0.53 7.90 -18.54
N LYS A 127 1.39 7.60 -17.60
CA LYS A 127 1.55 6.20 -17.13
C LYS A 127 0.99 5.88 -15.75
N HIS A 128 0.75 6.86 -14.90
CA HIS A 128 0.07 6.61 -13.63
C HIS A 128 -1.40 6.97 -13.78
N GLY A 129 -2.18 5.93 -14.06
CA GLY A 129 -3.55 5.96 -14.52
C GLY A 129 -4.47 6.97 -13.86
N ASN A 130 -5.50 7.37 -14.61
CA ASN A 130 -6.56 8.30 -14.20
C ASN A 130 -7.41 7.86 -12.99
N ASN A 131 -7.00 6.80 -12.27
CA ASN A 131 -7.70 6.24 -11.13
C ASN A 131 -6.79 6.19 -9.89
N PRO A 132 -6.67 7.29 -9.13
CA PRO A 132 -5.91 7.30 -7.88
C PRO A 132 -6.47 6.29 -6.88
N THR A 133 -5.61 5.68 -6.08
CA THR A 133 -6.01 4.68 -5.07
C THR A 133 -7.02 5.24 -4.09
N THR A 134 -6.95 6.55 -3.78
CA THR A 134 -7.91 7.28 -2.95
C THR A 134 -9.36 7.07 -3.36
N SER A 135 -9.66 7.05 -4.66
CA SER A 135 -11.03 6.83 -5.18
C SER A 135 -11.57 5.42 -4.87
N TYR A 136 -10.72 4.49 -4.45
CA TYR A 136 -11.08 3.11 -4.13
C TYR A 136 -11.14 2.83 -2.63
N ILE A 137 -10.66 3.74 -1.77
CA ILE A 137 -10.66 3.55 -0.31
C ILE A 137 -12.05 3.12 0.17
N LYS A 138 -13.08 3.89 -0.14
CA LYS A 138 -14.45 3.57 0.27
C LYS A 138 -14.87 2.16 -0.17
N LYS A 139 -14.63 1.79 -1.42
CA LYS A 139 -15.02 0.48 -1.97
C LYS A 139 -14.43 -0.70 -1.19
N TYR A 140 -13.15 -0.63 -0.82
CA TYR A 140 -12.45 -1.76 -0.21
C TYR A 140 -12.55 -1.78 1.31
N TYR A 141 -12.58 -0.61 1.93
CA TYR A 141 -12.58 -0.50 3.38
C TYR A 141 -13.97 -0.59 4.01
N THR A 142 -15.05 -0.16 3.33
CA THR A 142 -16.43 -0.24 3.88
C THR A 142 -16.88 -1.67 4.20
N ASN A 143 -16.31 -2.68 3.55
CA ASN A 143 -16.68 -4.09 3.77
C ASN A 143 -15.80 -4.82 4.79
N LEU A 144 -14.89 -4.12 5.45
CA LEU A 144 -14.03 -4.71 6.48
C LEU A 144 -14.74 -4.76 7.83
N GLN A 145 -14.33 -5.69 8.68
CA GLN A 145 -14.81 -5.76 10.06
C GLN A 145 -14.05 -4.74 10.93
N PRO A 146 -14.61 -4.27 12.05
CA PRO A 146 -13.93 -3.34 12.96
C PRO A 146 -12.54 -3.84 13.40
N ILE A 147 -12.39 -5.14 13.60
CA ILE A 147 -11.11 -5.75 13.98
C ILE A 147 -10.04 -5.61 12.90
N ASP A 148 -10.43 -5.56 11.62
CA ASP A 148 -9.47 -5.39 10.52
C ASP A 148 -8.86 -3.98 10.53
N PHE A 149 -9.67 -2.97 10.86
CA PHE A 149 -9.18 -1.59 11.03
C PHE A 149 -8.22 -1.48 12.21
N GLN A 150 -8.59 -2.07 13.36
CA GLN A 150 -7.76 -2.05 14.56
C GLN A 150 -6.39 -2.67 14.27
N ARG A 151 -6.36 -3.87 13.72
CA ARG A 151 -5.12 -4.58 13.41
C ARG A 151 -4.27 -3.85 12.37
N LEU A 152 -4.90 -3.27 11.34
CA LEU A 152 -4.19 -2.45 10.36
C LEU A 152 -3.53 -1.24 11.02
N GLU A 153 -4.27 -0.55 11.90
CA GLU A 153 -3.75 0.62 12.62
C GLU A 153 -2.63 0.22 13.60
N GLU A 154 -2.74 -0.92 14.27
CA GLU A 154 -1.68 -1.48 15.12
C GLU A 154 -0.42 -1.84 14.32
N GLN A 155 -0.59 -2.56 13.20
CA GLN A 155 0.52 -2.99 12.33
C GLN A 155 1.31 -1.82 11.72
N PHE A 156 0.63 -0.72 11.42
CA PHE A 156 1.20 0.47 10.78
C PHE A 156 1.18 1.70 11.71
N ALA A 157 1.17 1.49 13.03
CA ALA A 157 1.03 2.58 14.00
C ALA A 157 2.12 3.66 13.84
N ASP A 158 3.37 3.26 13.69
CA ASP A 158 4.50 4.16 13.52
C ASP A 158 4.42 4.92 12.19
N ASP A 159 4.08 4.24 11.11
CA ASP A 159 3.85 4.86 9.80
C ASP A 159 2.72 5.90 9.85
N ILE A 160 1.61 5.56 10.52
CA ILE A 160 0.44 6.44 10.67
C ILE A 160 0.80 7.65 11.53
N GLY A 161 1.50 7.44 12.63
CA GLY A 161 1.98 8.50 13.51
C GLY A 161 2.92 9.46 12.77
N PHE A 162 3.90 8.92 12.06
CA PHE A 162 4.86 9.69 11.27
C PHE A 162 4.17 10.46 10.13
N TYR A 163 3.24 9.83 9.42
CA TYR A 163 2.47 10.51 8.37
C TYR A 163 1.63 11.67 8.91
N LYS A 164 0.90 11.46 10.01
CA LYS A 164 0.09 12.50 10.66
C LYS A 164 0.92 13.66 11.20
N TYR A 165 2.11 13.38 11.71
CA TYR A 165 3.04 14.40 12.16
C TYR A 165 3.50 15.31 11.01
N LEU A 166 3.83 14.74 9.86
CA LEU A 166 4.30 15.49 8.69
C LEU A 166 3.17 16.20 7.94
N PHE A 167 1.99 15.58 7.87
CA PHE A 167 0.85 16.06 7.08
C PHE A 167 -0.45 16.11 7.90
N PRO A 168 -0.52 16.97 8.93
CA PRO A 168 -1.64 16.97 9.87
C PRO A 168 -2.98 17.38 9.24
N PHE A 169 -2.95 18.07 8.10
CA PHE A 169 -4.14 18.56 7.40
C PHE A 169 -4.53 17.73 6.18
N ASP A 170 -3.82 16.62 5.91
CA ASP A 170 -4.21 15.73 4.82
C ASP A 170 -5.49 14.96 5.15
N ASN A 171 -6.38 14.84 4.15
CA ASN A 171 -7.68 14.16 4.32
C ASN A 171 -7.60 12.63 4.22
N ASP A 172 -6.39 12.06 4.11
CA ASP A 172 -6.12 10.62 4.04
C ASP A 172 -6.97 9.82 3.03
N GLY A 173 -7.41 10.49 1.96
CA GLY A 173 -8.19 9.88 0.90
C GLY A 173 -9.57 9.38 1.33
N GLY A 174 -10.11 9.91 2.43
CA GLY A 174 -11.41 9.50 2.98
C GLY A 174 -11.36 8.27 3.89
N TYR A 175 -10.18 7.77 4.25
CA TYR A 175 -10.04 6.64 5.18
C TYR A 175 -10.71 6.90 6.53
N ARG A 176 -10.56 8.10 7.10
CA ARG A 176 -11.19 8.50 8.36
C ARG A 176 -12.72 8.51 8.29
N GLU A 177 -13.28 8.85 7.13
CA GLU A 177 -14.74 8.84 6.95
C GLU A 177 -15.27 7.41 7.04
N VAL A 178 -14.65 6.47 6.32
CA VAL A 178 -15.02 5.05 6.38
C VAL A 178 -14.81 4.49 7.78
N ARG A 179 -13.70 4.84 8.46
CA ARG A 179 -13.35 4.37 9.81
C ARG A 179 -14.34 4.82 10.89
N LYS A 180 -15.00 5.97 10.71
CA LYS A 180 -16.01 6.51 11.66
C LYS A 180 -17.35 5.78 11.61
N GLU A 181 -17.62 5.04 10.55
CA GLU A 181 -18.84 4.26 10.40
C GLU A 181 -18.86 2.99 11.27
N TYR A 182 -17.72 2.68 11.93
CA TYR A 182 -17.50 1.53 12.84
C TYR A 182 -16.99 2.01 14.20
#